data_cce97c5812e5fa95a7676304bfbfad65
#
_entry.id   cce97c5812e5fa95a7676304bfbfad65
#
_cell.length_a   1.000
_cell.length_b   1.000
_cell.length_c   1.000
_cell.angle_alpha   90.00
_cell.angle_beta   90.00
_cell.angle_gamma   90.00
#
_symmetry.space_group_name_H-M   'P 1'
#
loop_
_entity.id
_entity.type
_entity.pdbx_description
1 polymer ?
#
loop_
_entity_poly.entity_id
_entity_poly.type
_entity_poly.pdbx_seq_one_letter_code
_entity_poly.pdbx_strand_id
1 'polypeptide(L)'
;MSLKEDIEKHNREVKSKTDFSLKRKSLEEEDLDYLVKEGKAKKYYTDGKYTIINGDCLEVMEGLISKGVSVDHIITDVPYGTVQGLSIDGWKKKGNVPTWDLALDPMKMYDCLFRISKPNSNILLFCQEPYTFELQYNLSVYQKLKLSNKMIWVKDNHANGFQAKTTPLNYYEEILLLRKDLDENNSLGIRDYFKRILEYTGKTKKEILEETNQGLDHCFRYMNRTFYLPTEKNYNLITEKYDLRNMEGYREYKELYEEYSKENDLVFNIPEDRRSVKNVFEFAKDRNNIHPTQKPQGLLKELTRIFSNKEDLVMDFTCGSGSEGMACISEGRRFLGIEKDEEYFEKAWEWYISQNKPFVFGRNS
;
A
#
# COMPACT_ATOMS: atom_id res chain seq x y z
N MET A 1 -31.18 -10.86 -2.68
CA MET A 1 -30.49 -9.67 -3.24
C MET A 1 -29.37 -10.17 -4.15
N SER A 2 -29.18 -9.56 -5.29
CA SER A 2 -28.07 -9.97 -6.17
C SER A 2 -26.76 -9.39 -5.64
N LEU A 3 -25.64 -10.08 -5.88
CA LEU A 3 -24.29 -9.62 -5.52
C LEU A 3 -24.04 -8.17 -5.95
N LYS A 4 -24.65 -7.76 -7.09
CA LYS A 4 -24.58 -6.40 -7.62
C LYS A 4 -25.31 -5.37 -6.73
N GLU A 5 -26.43 -5.73 -6.14
CA GLU A 5 -27.19 -4.87 -5.22
C GLU A 5 -26.45 -4.67 -3.89
N ASP A 6 -25.79 -5.73 -3.38
CA ASP A 6 -24.98 -5.65 -2.17
C ASP A 6 -23.74 -4.76 -2.39
N ILE A 7 -23.10 -4.86 -3.56
CA ILE A 7 -21.98 -4.01 -3.99
C ILE A 7 -22.41 -2.54 -4.09
N GLU A 8 -23.53 -2.26 -4.77
CA GLU A 8 -24.04 -0.89 -4.93
C GLU A 8 -24.48 -0.28 -3.59
N LYS A 9 -25.01 -1.09 -2.68
CA LYS A 9 -25.35 -0.68 -1.32
C LYS A 9 -24.10 -0.35 -0.52
N HIS A 10 -23.10 -1.24 -0.53
CA HIS A 10 -21.83 -1.02 0.14
C HIS A 10 -21.11 0.24 -0.38
N ASN A 11 -21.02 0.41 -1.70
CA ASN A 11 -20.44 1.60 -2.32
C ASN A 11 -21.18 2.89 -1.97
N ARG A 12 -22.52 2.85 -1.81
CA ARG A 12 -23.30 3.99 -1.32
C ARG A 12 -23.03 4.32 0.16
N GLU A 13 -22.97 3.29 1.00
CA GLU A 13 -22.64 3.45 2.43
C GLU A 13 -21.22 4.00 2.63
N VAL A 14 -20.27 3.55 1.83
CA VAL A 14 -18.89 4.04 1.85
C VAL A 14 -18.79 5.48 1.32
N LYS A 15 -19.55 5.83 0.26
CA LYS A 15 -19.63 7.22 -0.22
C LYS A 15 -20.18 8.17 0.84
N SER A 16 -21.12 7.74 1.66
CA SER A 16 -21.70 8.58 2.72
C SER A 16 -20.79 8.77 3.94
N LYS A 17 -19.81 7.87 4.16
CA LYS A 17 -18.86 7.93 5.28
C LYS A 17 -17.52 8.59 4.91
N THR A 18 -17.23 8.79 3.65
CA THR A 18 -15.97 9.43 3.20
C THR A 18 -16.13 10.94 3.23
N ASP A 19 -15.97 11.53 4.40
CA ASP A 19 -15.78 12.98 4.50
C ASP A 19 -14.33 13.30 4.10
N PHE A 20 -14.13 13.66 2.84
CA PHE A 20 -12.84 14.13 2.32
C PHE A 20 -12.43 15.51 2.89
N SER A 21 -13.26 16.13 3.72
CA SER A 21 -12.99 17.44 4.33
C SER A 21 -12.03 17.36 5.52
N LEU A 22 -11.78 16.17 6.10
CA LEU A 22 -10.81 16.00 7.17
C LEU A 22 -9.40 16.33 6.66
N LYS A 23 -8.81 17.40 7.19
CA LYS A 23 -7.40 17.73 6.93
C LYS A 23 -6.54 16.54 7.37
N ARG A 24 -5.80 15.97 6.44
CA ARG A 24 -4.84 14.89 6.72
C ARG A 24 -3.71 15.43 7.57
N LYS A 25 -3.34 14.69 8.61
CA LYS A 25 -2.22 15.02 9.50
C LYS A 25 -1.31 13.83 9.72
N SER A 26 -0.10 14.11 10.20
CA SER A 26 0.83 13.09 10.72
C SER A 26 0.30 12.52 12.04
N LEU A 27 0.78 11.33 12.39
CA LEU A 27 0.52 10.68 13.68
C LEU A 27 1.16 11.48 14.82
N GLU A 28 0.40 11.77 15.86
CA GLU A 28 0.81 12.45 17.09
C GLU A 28 0.47 11.60 18.31
N GLU A 29 1.14 11.84 19.44
CA GLU A 29 0.93 11.09 20.69
C GLU A 29 -0.52 11.22 21.19
N GLU A 30 -1.14 12.40 21.00
CA GLU A 30 -2.57 12.63 21.34
C GLU A 30 -3.54 11.69 20.60
N ASP A 31 -3.18 11.24 19.39
CA ASP A 31 -3.98 10.29 18.65
C ASP A 31 -3.89 8.88 19.24
N LEU A 32 -2.72 8.53 19.76
CA LEU A 32 -2.48 7.27 20.46
C LEU A 32 -3.22 7.22 21.79
N ASP A 33 -3.17 8.31 22.56
CA ASP A 33 -3.93 8.45 23.81
C ASP A 33 -5.44 8.36 23.57
N TYR A 34 -5.92 8.98 22.49
CA TYR A 34 -7.31 8.85 22.06
C TYR A 34 -7.73 7.41 21.82
N LEU A 35 -6.89 6.61 21.13
CA LEU A 35 -7.20 5.21 20.85
C LEU A 35 -7.37 4.38 22.14
N VAL A 36 -6.49 4.60 23.12
CA VAL A 36 -6.56 3.90 24.41
C VAL A 36 -7.80 4.36 25.20
N LYS A 37 -8.05 5.65 25.25
CA LYS A 37 -9.21 6.24 25.95
C LYS A 37 -10.54 5.73 25.40
N GLU A 38 -10.66 5.61 24.07
CA GLU A 38 -11.88 5.13 23.41
C GLU A 38 -11.96 3.59 23.34
N GLY A 39 -11.03 2.87 23.96
CA GLY A 39 -11.00 1.40 23.98
C GLY A 39 -10.70 0.74 22.63
N LYS A 40 -10.20 1.50 21.65
CA LYS A 40 -9.79 1.00 20.31
C LYS A 40 -8.42 0.34 20.34
N ALA A 41 -7.61 0.66 21.34
CA ALA A 41 -6.34 0.02 21.65
C ALA A 41 -6.25 -0.25 23.14
N LYS A 42 -5.52 -1.31 23.54
CA LYS A 42 -5.24 -1.60 24.94
C LYS A 42 -4.11 -0.71 25.48
N LYS A 43 -3.05 -0.58 24.70
CA LYS A 43 -1.85 0.20 25.03
C LYS A 43 -1.03 0.46 23.76
N TYR A 44 -0.05 1.33 23.86
CA TYR A 44 0.93 1.56 22.80
C TYR A 44 2.32 1.84 23.39
N TYR A 45 3.35 1.68 22.55
CA TYR A 45 4.72 2.13 22.82
C TYR A 45 5.21 2.97 21.65
N THR A 46 5.94 4.05 21.93
CA THR A 46 6.52 4.91 20.91
C THR A 46 7.76 5.63 21.40
N ASP A 47 8.68 5.92 20.46
CA ASP A 47 9.78 6.87 20.64
C ASP A 47 9.73 7.99 19.59
N GLY A 48 8.59 8.10 18.89
CA GLY A 48 8.37 9.05 17.79
C GLY A 48 8.81 8.54 16.41
N LYS A 49 9.71 7.56 16.34
CA LYS A 49 10.12 6.91 15.08
C LYS A 49 9.49 5.54 14.90
N TYR A 50 9.53 4.75 15.94
CA TYR A 50 8.92 3.43 16.01
C TYR A 50 7.72 3.51 16.93
N THR A 51 6.53 3.24 16.40
CA THR A 51 5.29 3.18 17.17
C THR A 51 4.66 1.82 16.99
N ILE A 52 4.24 1.18 18.09
CA ILE A 52 3.46 -0.06 18.05
C ILE A 52 2.25 0.06 18.95
N ILE A 53 1.10 -0.43 18.46
CA ILE A 53 -0.22 -0.33 19.12
C ILE A 53 -0.76 -1.74 19.33
N ASN A 54 -1.17 -2.05 20.57
CA ASN A 54 -1.85 -3.30 20.86
C ASN A 54 -3.36 -3.16 20.71
N GLY A 55 -3.93 -3.75 19.65
CA GLY A 55 -5.35 -3.68 19.35
C GLY A 55 -5.75 -4.42 18.09
N ASP A 56 -7.05 -4.47 17.82
CA ASP A 56 -7.58 -4.97 16.55
C ASP A 56 -7.26 -3.95 15.43
N CYS A 57 -6.67 -4.44 14.33
CA CYS A 57 -6.16 -3.56 13.28
C CYS A 57 -7.24 -2.71 12.61
N LEU A 58 -8.45 -3.26 12.41
CA LEU A 58 -9.54 -2.52 11.79
C LEU A 58 -10.07 -1.43 12.73
N GLU A 59 -10.22 -1.75 14.03
CA GLU A 59 -10.67 -0.79 15.03
C GLU A 59 -9.67 0.34 15.26
N VAL A 60 -8.38 0.01 15.32
CA VAL A 60 -7.29 0.99 15.45
C VAL A 60 -7.22 1.89 14.21
N MET A 61 -7.24 1.32 13.00
CA MET A 61 -7.23 2.10 11.76
C MET A 61 -8.45 3.04 11.67
N GLU A 62 -9.66 2.58 12.01
CA GLU A 62 -10.85 3.44 12.07
C GLU A 62 -10.69 4.60 13.06
N GLY A 63 -10.06 4.33 14.22
CA GLY A 63 -9.75 5.37 15.20
C GLY A 63 -8.80 6.43 14.65
N LEU A 64 -7.71 6.02 14.02
CA LEU A 64 -6.73 6.92 13.39
C LEU A 64 -7.36 7.73 12.24
N ILE A 65 -8.15 7.07 11.40
CA ILE A 65 -8.90 7.72 10.30
C ILE A 65 -9.83 8.80 10.84
N SER A 66 -10.54 8.54 11.93
CA SER A 66 -11.45 9.50 12.55
C SER A 66 -10.75 10.77 13.07
N LYS A 67 -9.44 10.69 13.35
CA LYS A 67 -8.56 11.80 13.72
C LYS A 67 -7.88 12.47 12.54
N GLY A 68 -8.12 12.00 11.32
CA GLY A 68 -7.48 12.50 10.11
C GLY A 68 -6.03 12.04 9.92
N VAL A 69 -5.54 11.10 10.72
CA VAL A 69 -4.20 10.52 10.57
C VAL A 69 -4.09 9.79 9.25
N SER A 70 -2.98 9.98 8.55
CA SER A 70 -2.67 9.27 7.31
C SER A 70 -1.22 8.79 7.28
N VAL A 71 -0.98 7.67 6.62
CA VAL A 71 0.34 7.06 6.44
C VAL A 71 0.84 7.23 5.00
N ASP A 72 2.17 7.26 4.85
CA ASP A 72 2.78 7.42 3.53
C ASP A 72 2.69 6.13 2.72
N HIS A 73 3.03 4.99 3.32
CA HIS A 73 3.00 3.68 2.67
C HIS A 73 2.54 2.59 3.64
N ILE A 74 2.18 1.43 3.08
CA ILE A 74 1.78 0.25 3.84
C ILE A 74 2.54 -0.95 3.30
N ILE A 75 3.20 -1.69 4.19
CA ILE A 75 3.85 -2.97 3.89
C ILE A 75 3.46 -3.93 5.01
N THR A 76 2.72 -4.98 4.68
CA THR A 76 2.10 -5.83 5.70
C THR A 76 1.95 -7.28 5.24
N ASP A 77 2.02 -8.20 6.20
CA ASP A 77 1.78 -9.63 6.04
C ASP A 77 0.41 -9.97 6.62
N VAL A 78 -0.63 -9.93 5.79
CA VAL A 78 -2.01 -10.17 6.26
C VAL A 78 -2.20 -11.64 6.66
N PRO A 79 -3.01 -11.95 7.69
CA PRO A 79 -3.31 -13.34 8.06
C PRO A 79 -4.09 -14.04 6.94
N TYR A 80 -3.61 -15.22 6.51
CA TYR A 80 -4.17 -15.94 5.35
C TYR A 80 -5.30 -16.91 5.72
N GLY A 81 -5.50 -17.23 6.99
CA GLY A 81 -6.42 -18.26 7.47
C GLY A 81 -6.00 -19.70 7.14
N THR A 82 -4.76 -19.90 6.68
CA THR A 82 -4.28 -21.20 6.17
C THR A 82 -3.72 -22.14 7.23
N VAL A 83 -3.37 -21.60 8.41
CA VAL A 83 -2.82 -22.39 9.53
C VAL A 83 -3.82 -22.67 10.64
N GLN A 84 -5.09 -22.29 10.46
CA GLN A 84 -6.16 -22.61 11.40
C GLN A 84 -6.33 -24.13 11.55
N GLY A 85 -6.34 -24.60 12.78
CA GLY A 85 -6.52 -26.02 13.08
C GLY A 85 -5.30 -26.91 12.86
N LEU A 86 -4.18 -26.36 12.41
CA LEU A 86 -2.93 -27.11 12.26
C LEU A 86 -2.17 -27.14 13.59
N SER A 87 -1.88 -28.35 14.08
CA SER A 87 -0.94 -28.56 15.18
C SER A 87 0.47 -28.50 14.62
N ILE A 88 1.15 -27.35 14.74
CA ILE A 88 2.53 -27.17 14.29
C ILE A 88 3.48 -27.44 15.46
N ASP A 89 4.49 -28.30 15.25
CA ASP A 89 5.54 -28.57 16.24
C ASP A 89 6.25 -27.24 16.61
N GLY A 90 6.29 -26.95 17.91
CA GLY A 90 6.75 -25.65 18.43
C GLY A 90 5.63 -24.78 19.00
N TRP A 91 4.38 -24.95 18.55
CA TRP A 91 3.19 -24.27 19.10
C TRP A 91 2.48 -25.13 20.15
N LYS A 92 2.94 -26.37 20.34
CA LYS A 92 2.36 -27.36 21.25
C LYS A 92 2.36 -27.00 22.74
N LYS A 93 3.04 -25.93 23.17
CA LYS A 93 3.16 -25.61 24.60
C LYS A 93 1.85 -25.18 25.27
N LYS A 94 0.76 -24.90 24.53
CA LYS A 94 -0.51 -24.46 25.13
C LYS A 94 -1.78 -25.11 24.58
N GLY A 95 -1.72 -26.11 23.72
CA GLY A 95 -2.95 -26.76 23.20
C GLY A 95 -3.84 -25.82 22.35
N ASN A 96 -3.37 -24.65 21.96
CA ASN A 96 -4.15 -23.66 21.26
C ASN A 96 -3.85 -23.72 19.76
N VAL A 97 -4.89 -23.89 18.99
CA VAL A 97 -4.93 -23.53 17.57
C VAL A 97 -4.58 -22.06 17.46
N PRO A 98 -3.71 -21.63 16.53
CA PRO A 98 -3.41 -20.21 16.33
C PRO A 98 -4.71 -19.44 16.08
N THR A 99 -5.11 -18.60 17.02
CA THR A 99 -6.32 -17.77 16.89
C THR A 99 -6.05 -16.48 16.13
N TRP A 100 -4.79 -16.17 15.89
CA TRP A 100 -4.35 -14.96 15.20
C TRP A 100 -4.43 -15.09 13.66
N ASP A 101 -4.41 -16.31 13.10
CA ASP A 101 -4.50 -16.52 11.65
C ASP A 101 -5.96 -16.56 11.16
N LEU A 102 -6.72 -15.54 11.50
CA LEU A 102 -8.07 -15.33 10.96
C LEU A 102 -7.97 -14.36 9.79
N ALA A 103 -8.31 -14.85 8.58
CA ALA A 103 -8.36 -13.98 7.41
C ALA A 103 -9.27 -12.77 7.66
N LEU A 104 -8.79 -11.59 7.32
CA LEU A 104 -9.55 -10.35 7.43
C LEU A 104 -10.60 -10.28 6.32
N ASP A 105 -11.74 -9.64 6.61
CA ASP A 105 -12.71 -9.28 5.57
C ASP A 105 -12.04 -8.32 4.57
N PRO A 106 -11.82 -8.73 3.30
CA PRO A 106 -11.08 -7.91 2.36
C PRO A 106 -11.75 -6.56 2.05
N MET A 107 -13.08 -6.50 2.07
CA MET A 107 -13.80 -5.26 1.77
C MET A 107 -13.61 -4.22 2.86
N LYS A 108 -13.68 -4.61 4.14
CA LYS A 108 -13.42 -3.73 5.28
C LYS A 108 -11.96 -3.30 5.31
N MET A 109 -11.05 -4.24 5.06
CA MET A 109 -9.63 -3.96 5.00
C MET A 109 -9.33 -2.93 3.90
N TYR A 110 -9.83 -3.12 2.68
CA TYR A 110 -9.60 -2.18 1.57
C TYR A 110 -10.17 -0.79 1.86
N ASP A 111 -11.32 -0.70 2.52
CA ASP A 111 -11.88 0.59 2.91
C ASP A 111 -10.99 1.32 3.91
N CYS A 112 -10.49 0.64 4.93
CA CYS A 112 -9.51 1.21 5.87
C CYS A 112 -8.22 1.62 5.14
N LEU A 113 -7.65 0.75 4.30
CA LEU A 113 -6.43 1.03 3.55
C LEU A 113 -6.59 2.25 2.62
N PHE A 114 -7.72 2.34 1.93
CA PHE A 114 -8.01 3.48 1.08
C PHE A 114 -8.10 4.79 1.86
N ARG A 115 -8.75 4.80 3.02
CA ARG A 115 -8.95 6.01 3.81
C ARG A 115 -7.70 6.45 4.56
N ILE A 116 -6.93 5.52 5.14
CA ILE A 116 -5.76 5.85 5.95
C ILE A 116 -4.52 6.22 5.13
N SER A 117 -4.35 5.66 3.93
CA SER A 117 -3.19 5.95 3.09
C SER A 117 -3.29 7.30 2.39
N LYS A 118 -2.16 7.95 2.11
CA LYS A 118 -2.07 9.15 1.25
C LYS A 118 -2.40 8.82 -0.21
N PRO A 119 -2.69 9.80 -1.09
CA PRO A 119 -3.05 9.55 -2.49
C PRO A 119 -2.06 8.67 -3.26
N ASN A 120 -0.77 8.93 -3.14
CA ASN A 120 0.30 8.24 -3.89
C ASN A 120 0.97 7.10 -3.10
N SER A 121 0.29 6.58 -2.07
CA SER A 121 0.79 5.48 -1.26
C SER A 121 0.99 4.21 -2.08
N ASN A 122 2.10 3.53 -1.83
CA ASN A 122 2.27 2.13 -2.17
C ASN A 122 1.70 1.28 -1.03
N ILE A 123 0.86 0.30 -1.35
CA ILE A 123 0.29 -0.66 -0.41
C ILE A 123 0.73 -2.05 -0.85
N LEU A 124 1.62 -2.66 -0.08
CA LEU A 124 2.18 -3.99 -0.33
C LEU A 124 1.53 -4.98 0.64
N LEU A 125 0.82 -5.97 0.10
CA LEU A 125 0.20 -7.04 0.87
C LEU A 125 0.91 -8.35 0.54
N PHE A 126 1.60 -8.94 1.51
CA PHE A 126 2.03 -10.33 1.40
C PHE A 126 0.81 -11.23 1.45
N CYS A 127 0.78 -12.24 0.60
CA CYS A 127 -0.34 -13.17 0.53
C CYS A 127 0.10 -14.51 -0.09
N GLN A 128 -0.78 -15.50 0.01
CA GLN A 128 -0.61 -16.84 -0.56
C GLN A 128 -1.96 -17.41 -0.97
N GLU A 129 -2.00 -18.20 -2.03
CA GLU A 129 -3.22 -18.92 -2.41
C GLU A 129 -3.73 -19.85 -1.29
N PRO A 130 -5.05 -19.99 -1.10
CA PRO A 130 -6.14 -19.45 -1.92
C PRO A 130 -6.53 -17.99 -1.57
N TYR A 131 -5.99 -17.39 -0.52
CA TYR A 131 -6.37 -16.04 -0.08
C TYR A 131 -5.97 -14.95 -1.09
N THR A 132 -4.90 -15.16 -1.86
CA THR A 132 -4.53 -14.24 -2.95
C THR A 132 -5.65 -14.06 -3.97
N PHE A 133 -6.32 -15.17 -4.35
CA PHE A 133 -7.47 -15.10 -5.27
C PHE A 133 -8.63 -14.31 -4.65
N GLU A 134 -8.94 -14.54 -3.37
CA GLU A 134 -9.99 -13.83 -2.64
C GLU A 134 -9.70 -12.32 -2.58
N LEU A 135 -8.46 -11.94 -2.26
CA LEU A 135 -8.02 -10.55 -2.27
C LEU A 135 -8.22 -9.92 -3.66
N GLN A 136 -7.74 -10.55 -4.74
CA GLN A 136 -7.85 -10.00 -6.08
C GLN A 136 -9.31 -9.90 -6.56
N TYR A 137 -10.14 -10.90 -6.24
CA TYR A 137 -11.57 -10.87 -6.55
C TYR A 137 -12.26 -9.68 -5.87
N ASN A 138 -12.10 -9.54 -4.55
CA ASN A 138 -12.69 -8.44 -3.79
C ASN A 138 -12.13 -7.08 -4.23
N LEU A 139 -10.84 -7.00 -4.62
CA LEU A 139 -10.25 -5.79 -5.17
C LEU A 139 -10.95 -5.35 -6.46
N SER A 140 -11.30 -6.30 -7.34
CA SER A 140 -12.04 -6.00 -8.57
C SER A 140 -13.45 -5.47 -8.33
N VAL A 141 -14.01 -5.80 -7.17
CA VAL A 141 -15.33 -5.33 -6.72
C VAL A 141 -15.22 -3.97 -6.03
N TYR A 142 -14.20 -3.77 -5.21
CA TYR A 142 -13.99 -2.54 -4.44
C TYR A 142 -13.69 -1.31 -5.32
N GLN A 143 -12.91 -1.47 -6.38
CA GLN A 143 -12.59 -0.53 -7.47
C GLN A 143 -11.81 0.75 -7.08
N LYS A 144 -11.81 1.18 -5.82
CA LYS A 144 -11.08 2.39 -5.37
C LYS A 144 -9.57 2.14 -5.17
N LEU A 145 -9.17 0.88 -5.08
CA LEU A 145 -7.78 0.45 -5.12
C LEU A 145 -7.59 -0.41 -6.37
N LYS A 146 -6.43 -0.27 -7.01
CA LYS A 146 -6.06 -1.05 -8.21
C LYS A 146 -4.82 -1.89 -7.94
N LEU A 147 -4.80 -3.12 -8.45
CA LEU A 147 -3.58 -3.92 -8.54
C LEU A 147 -2.63 -3.27 -9.55
N SER A 148 -1.55 -2.69 -9.05
CA SER A 148 -0.51 -2.09 -9.89
C SER A 148 0.48 -3.13 -10.39
N ASN A 149 0.92 -4.04 -9.52
CA ASN A 149 1.82 -5.13 -9.87
C ASN A 149 1.61 -6.32 -8.92
N LYS A 150 2.00 -7.51 -9.38
CA LYS A 150 2.14 -8.72 -8.57
C LYS A 150 3.61 -9.11 -8.56
N MET A 151 4.16 -9.20 -7.38
CA MET A 151 5.55 -9.57 -7.14
C MET A 151 5.61 -10.94 -6.46
N ILE A 152 6.73 -11.62 -6.60
CA ILE A 152 6.97 -12.95 -6.07
C ILE A 152 8.21 -12.93 -5.19
N TRP A 153 8.08 -13.39 -3.96
CA TRP A 153 9.23 -13.72 -3.12
C TRP A 153 9.50 -15.21 -3.22
N VAL A 154 10.66 -15.59 -3.77
CA VAL A 154 11.16 -16.97 -3.84
C VAL A 154 11.93 -17.26 -2.56
N LYS A 155 11.56 -18.37 -1.90
CA LYS A 155 12.14 -18.85 -0.64
C LYS A 155 13.19 -19.93 -0.92
N ASP A 156 14.14 -20.06 -0.02
CA ASP A 156 15.13 -21.17 -0.02
C ASP A 156 14.57 -22.47 0.59
N ASN A 157 13.41 -22.41 1.25
CA ASN A 157 12.72 -23.55 1.85
C ASN A 157 11.26 -23.63 1.41
N HIS A 158 10.69 -24.81 1.51
CA HIS A 158 9.32 -25.09 1.13
C HIS A 158 8.34 -24.98 2.30
N ALA A 159 7.09 -24.65 1.97
CA ALA A 159 5.95 -24.92 2.83
C ALA A 159 5.32 -26.29 2.47
N ASN A 160 4.56 -26.87 3.39
CA ASN A 160 3.75 -28.08 3.16
C ASN A 160 4.53 -29.36 2.83
N GLY A 161 5.66 -29.61 3.48
CA GLY A 161 6.49 -30.80 3.27
C GLY A 161 5.73 -32.14 3.35
N PHE A 162 4.61 -32.20 4.06
CA PHE A 162 3.74 -33.37 4.14
C PHE A 162 3.10 -33.76 2.80
N GLN A 163 2.98 -32.82 1.88
CA GLN A 163 2.38 -33.01 0.54
C GLN A 163 3.40 -33.35 -0.54
N ALA A 164 4.69 -33.50 -0.21
CA ALA A 164 5.78 -33.72 -1.17
C ALA A 164 5.59 -34.90 -2.13
N LYS A 165 4.76 -35.87 -1.73
CA LYS A 165 4.47 -37.06 -2.54
C LYS A 165 3.21 -36.95 -3.41
N THR A 166 2.44 -35.88 -3.24
CA THR A 166 1.13 -35.71 -3.88
C THR A 166 1.01 -34.45 -4.72
N THR A 167 1.74 -33.39 -4.35
CA THR A 167 1.72 -32.11 -5.05
C THR A 167 3.11 -31.44 -5.06
N PRO A 168 3.39 -30.54 -6.01
CA PRO A 168 4.57 -29.68 -5.93
C PRO A 168 4.57 -28.87 -4.64
N LEU A 169 5.74 -28.71 -4.04
CA LEU A 169 5.91 -27.91 -2.83
C LEU A 169 5.98 -26.42 -3.16
N ASN A 170 5.44 -25.60 -2.27
CA ASN A 170 5.40 -24.16 -2.47
C ASN A 170 6.70 -23.50 -1.96
N TYR A 171 7.47 -22.90 -2.88
CA TYR A 171 8.72 -22.19 -2.64
C TYR A 171 8.58 -20.67 -2.81
N TYR A 172 7.39 -20.13 -2.87
CA TYR A 172 7.20 -18.69 -3.01
C TYR A 172 6.04 -18.15 -2.16
N GLU A 173 6.04 -16.86 -1.99
CA GLU A 173 4.89 -16.07 -1.55
C GLU A 173 4.65 -14.92 -2.53
N GLU A 174 3.43 -14.45 -2.57
CA GLU A 174 3.02 -13.37 -3.45
C GLU A 174 3.00 -12.07 -2.69
N ILE A 175 3.26 -10.96 -3.39
CA ILE A 175 3.16 -9.61 -2.86
C ILE A 175 2.34 -8.79 -3.85
N LEU A 176 1.16 -8.34 -3.43
CA LEU A 176 0.30 -7.49 -4.24
C LEU A 176 0.67 -6.04 -3.98
N LEU A 177 1.09 -5.32 -5.02
CA LEU A 177 1.26 -3.87 -4.98
C LEU A 177 -0.04 -3.21 -5.41
N LEU A 178 -0.74 -2.62 -4.45
CA LEU A 178 -1.96 -1.86 -4.67
C LEU A 178 -1.67 -0.37 -4.65
N ARG A 179 -2.46 0.40 -5.40
CA ARG A 179 -2.45 1.86 -5.40
C ARG A 179 -3.87 2.38 -5.46
N LYS A 180 -4.08 3.59 -4.98
CA LYS A 180 -5.37 4.25 -5.13
C LYS A 180 -5.70 4.45 -6.59
N ASP A 181 -6.95 4.18 -6.94
CA ASP A 181 -7.51 4.65 -8.19
C ASP A 181 -7.93 6.10 -8.02
N LEU A 182 -7.07 6.99 -8.44
CA LEU A 182 -7.34 8.42 -8.39
C LEU A 182 -8.25 8.88 -9.55
N ASP A 183 -8.59 7.96 -10.48
CA ASP A 183 -9.33 8.27 -11.70
C ASP A 183 -10.79 8.69 -11.48
N GLU A 184 -11.39 8.45 -10.32
CA GLU A 184 -12.81 8.81 -10.11
C GLU A 184 -13.08 10.31 -9.90
N ASN A 185 -12.05 11.14 -9.57
CA ASN A 185 -12.29 12.57 -9.33
C ASN A 185 -11.25 13.56 -9.91
N ASN A 186 -10.08 13.13 -10.38
CA ASN A 186 -9.06 14.08 -10.84
C ASN A 186 -8.42 13.76 -12.19
N SER A 187 -8.36 12.50 -12.64
CA SER A 187 -7.72 12.16 -13.93
C SER A 187 -8.63 12.40 -15.14
N LEU A 188 -9.93 12.62 -14.94
CA LEU A 188 -10.81 13.18 -15.99
C LEU A 188 -10.26 14.53 -16.46
N GLY A 189 -9.55 15.29 -15.57
CA GLY A 189 -8.95 16.57 -15.94
C GLY A 189 -7.97 16.49 -17.10
N ILE A 190 -6.83 15.81 -16.92
CA ILE A 190 -5.75 15.83 -17.92
C ILE A 190 -6.05 14.92 -19.10
N ARG A 191 -6.52 13.71 -18.87
CA ARG A 191 -6.83 12.76 -19.95
C ARG A 191 -8.00 13.22 -20.79
N ASP A 192 -9.04 13.74 -20.15
CA ASP A 192 -10.18 14.34 -20.83
C ASP A 192 -9.76 15.62 -21.58
N TYR A 193 -8.84 16.40 -21.05
CA TYR A 193 -8.28 17.56 -21.72
C TYR A 193 -7.62 17.15 -23.06
N PHE A 194 -6.80 16.09 -23.09
CA PHE A 194 -6.20 15.60 -24.34
C PHE A 194 -7.21 14.97 -25.28
N LYS A 195 -8.27 14.37 -24.78
CA LYS A 195 -9.42 13.94 -25.60
C LYS A 195 -10.11 15.13 -26.27
N ARG A 196 -10.38 16.20 -25.50
CA ARG A 196 -10.98 17.45 -26.03
C ARG A 196 -10.11 18.15 -27.08
N ILE A 197 -8.79 18.03 -27.02
CA ILE A 197 -7.91 18.51 -28.09
C ILE A 197 -8.22 17.81 -29.41
N LEU A 198 -8.44 16.49 -29.42
CA LEU A 198 -8.84 15.77 -30.64
C LEU A 198 -10.21 16.25 -31.14
N GLU A 199 -11.15 16.43 -30.23
CA GLU A 199 -12.50 16.91 -30.55
C GLU A 199 -12.46 18.34 -31.12
N TYR A 200 -11.71 19.24 -30.51
CA TYR A 200 -11.53 20.64 -30.96
C TYR A 200 -10.86 20.73 -32.31
N THR A 201 -9.80 19.96 -32.53
CA THR A 201 -9.07 19.97 -33.81
C THR A 201 -9.83 19.25 -34.93
N GLY A 202 -10.81 18.41 -34.60
CA GLY A 202 -11.51 17.53 -35.54
C GLY A 202 -10.61 16.49 -36.20
N LYS A 203 -9.41 16.25 -35.61
CA LYS A 203 -8.37 15.36 -36.15
C LYS A 203 -8.26 14.10 -35.34
N THR A 204 -7.87 13.03 -36.01
CA THR A 204 -7.45 11.79 -35.37
C THR A 204 -6.05 11.92 -34.77
N LYS A 205 -5.74 11.12 -33.78
CA LYS A 205 -4.39 11.01 -33.23
C LYS A 205 -3.33 10.83 -34.34
N LYS A 206 -3.61 9.96 -35.34
CA LYS A 206 -2.70 9.66 -36.44
C LYS A 206 -2.36 10.93 -37.24
N GLU A 207 -3.36 11.70 -37.62
CA GLU A 207 -3.19 12.95 -38.38
C GLU A 207 -2.36 13.97 -37.57
N ILE A 208 -2.63 14.13 -36.27
CA ILE A 208 -1.83 15.03 -35.43
C ILE A 208 -0.36 14.59 -35.37
N LEU A 209 -0.09 13.28 -35.22
CA LEU A 209 1.29 12.76 -35.19
C LEU A 209 2.01 12.92 -36.55
N GLU A 210 1.32 12.74 -37.64
CA GLU A 210 1.87 12.96 -39.00
C GLU A 210 2.17 14.44 -39.26
N GLU A 211 1.33 15.34 -38.76
CA GLU A 211 1.48 16.78 -38.94
C GLU A 211 2.44 17.42 -37.93
N THR A 212 2.84 16.75 -36.86
CA THR A 212 3.68 17.25 -35.77
C THR A 212 4.91 16.37 -35.56
N ASN A 213 4.84 15.49 -34.56
CA ASN A 213 5.87 14.49 -34.30
C ASN A 213 5.36 13.33 -33.41
N GLN A 214 6.09 12.19 -33.42
CA GLN A 214 5.74 10.99 -32.66
C GLN A 214 5.87 11.17 -31.14
N GLY A 215 6.51 12.22 -30.64
CA GLY A 215 6.62 12.51 -29.21
C GLY A 215 5.31 12.87 -28.53
N LEU A 216 4.23 13.05 -29.31
CA LEU A 216 2.87 13.27 -28.82
C LEU A 216 2.03 11.98 -28.73
N ASP A 217 2.57 10.83 -29.15
CA ASP A 217 1.79 9.57 -29.16
C ASP A 217 1.20 9.21 -27.80
N HIS A 218 1.97 9.39 -26.74
CA HIS A 218 1.58 8.96 -25.39
C HIS A 218 0.47 9.83 -24.78
N CYS A 219 0.43 11.12 -25.04
CA CYS A 219 -0.62 11.99 -24.46
C CYS A 219 -2.00 11.78 -25.09
N PHE A 220 -2.08 11.17 -26.27
CA PHE A 220 -3.34 10.76 -26.89
C PHE A 220 -3.73 9.30 -26.59
N ARG A 221 -3.03 8.62 -25.65
CA ARG A 221 -3.43 7.30 -25.14
C ARG A 221 -4.30 7.40 -23.88
N TYR A 222 -5.20 8.37 -23.87
CA TYR A 222 -5.99 8.73 -22.69
C TYR A 222 -6.85 7.59 -22.11
N MET A 223 -7.13 6.53 -22.89
CA MET A 223 -7.91 5.35 -22.46
C MET A 223 -7.07 4.24 -21.81
N ASN A 224 -5.75 4.39 -21.70
CA ASN A 224 -4.92 3.30 -21.21
C ASN A 224 -3.77 3.76 -20.29
N ARG A 225 -3.11 2.78 -19.64
CA ARG A 225 -2.04 3.02 -18.65
C ARG A 225 -0.74 3.61 -19.24
N THR A 226 -0.63 3.70 -20.54
CA THR A 226 0.56 4.25 -21.23
C THR A 226 0.38 5.73 -21.59
N PHE A 227 -0.55 6.43 -20.94
CA PHE A 227 -0.67 7.87 -21.03
C PHE A 227 0.49 8.55 -20.29
N TYR A 228 1.14 9.48 -20.95
CA TYR A 228 2.15 10.37 -20.38
C TYR A 228 1.92 11.79 -20.89
N LEU A 229 2.15 12.76 -20.00
CA LEU A 229 2.14 14.17 -20.42
C LEU A 229 3.24 14.42 -21.46
N PRO A 230 2.98 15.13 -22.55
CA PRO A 230 4.02 15.47 -23.52
C PRO A 230 5.08 16.39 -22.87
N THR A 231 6.24 16.55 -23.51
CA THR A 231 7.16 17.60 -23.11
C THR A 231 6.56 18.97 -23.40
N GLU A 232 6.96 20.00 -22.65
CA GLU A 232 6.50 21.38 -22.86
C GLU A 232 6.68 21.82 -24.31
N LYS A 233 7.83 21.49 -24.89
CA LYS A 233 8.12 21.77 -26.32
C LYS A 233 7.05 21.16 -27.25
N ASN A 234 6.67 19.92 -27.02
CA ASN A 234 5.69 19.23 -27.86
C ASN A 234 4.26 19.74 -27.59
N TYR A 235 3.95 20.12 -26.36
CA TYR A 235 2.68 20.75 -26.04
C TYR A 235 2.53 22.12 -26.71
N ASN A 236 3.57 22.96 -26.64
CA ASN A 236 3.58 24.26 -27.29
C ASN A 236 3.46 24.13 -28.82
N LEU A 237 4.11 23.11 -29.42
CA LEU A 237 3.99 22.83 -30.84
C LEU A 237 2.52 22.59 -31.27
N ILE A 238 1.74 21.77 -30.56
CA ILE A 238 0.33 21.57 -30.91
C ILE A 238 -0.54 22.77 -30.54
N THR A 239 -0.19 23.49 -29.49
CA THR A 239 -0.88 24.72 -29.08
C THR A 239 -0.81 25.78 -30.15
N GLU A 240 0.36 26.01 -30.69
CA GLU A 240 0.57 27.00 -31.78
C GLU A 240 -0.05 26.53 -33.10
N LYS A 241 0.16 25.24 -33.44
CA LYS A 241 -0.30 24.72 -34.74
C LYS A 241 -1.80 24.70 -34.88
N TYR A 242 -2.53 24.38 -33.80
CA TYR A 242 -4.00 24.22 -33.80
C TYR A 242 -4.72 25.33 -33.05
N ASP A 243 -3.98 26.39 -32.65
CA ASP A 243 -4.53 27.54 -31.92
C ASP A 243 -5.35 27.13 -30.68
N LEU A 244 -4.79 26.20 -29.86
CA LEU A 244 -5.49 25.63 -28.72
C LEU A 244 -5.85 26.69 -27.66
N ARG A 245 -5.21 27.88 -27.67
CA ARG A 245 -5.56 28.98 -26.77
C ARG A 245 -7.02 29.42 -26.91
N ASN A 246 -7.63 29.21 -28.09
CA ASN A 246 -9.03 29.49 -28.36
C ASN A 246 -9.98 28.33 -28.01
N MET A 247 -9.43 27.18 -27.60
CA MET A 247 -10.26 26.05 -27.14
C MET A 247 -10.88 26.37 -25.76
N GLU A 248 -12.19 26.14 -25.63
CA GLU A 248 -12.86 26.30 -24.33
C GLU A 248 -12.20 25.40 -23.27
N GLY A 249 -11.78 26.01 -22.13
CA GLY A 249 -11.06 25.32 -21.08
C GLY A 249 -9.63 24.97 -21.45
N TYR A 250 -8.98 25.79 -22.31
CA TYR A 250 -7.52 25.74 -22.53
C TYR A 250 -6.77 25.83 -21.21
N ARG A 251 -5.67 25.10 -21.13
CA ARG A 251 -4.79 25.06 -19.95
C ARG A 251 -3.35 25.29 -20.33
N GLU A 252 -2.64 26.07 -19.54
CA GLU A 252 -1.21 26.23 -19.69
C GLU A 252 -0.45 24.94 -19.33
N TYR A 253 0.70 24.69 -20.00
CA TYR A 253 1.50 23.50 -19.73
C TYR A 253 1.88 23.35 -18.25
N LYS A 254 2.19 24.47 -17.60
CA LYS A 254 2.56 24.49 -16.19
C LYS A 254 1.43 23.93 -15.30
N GLU A 255 0.19 24.28 -15.56
CA GLU A 255 -0.99 23.77 -14.81
C GLU A 255 -1.16 22.27 -15.02
N LEU A 256 -1.03 21.83 -16.28
CA LEU A 256 -1.09 20.40 -16.63
C LEU A 256 0.05 19.62 -15.97
N TYR A 257 1.26 20.18 -15.94
CA TYR A 257 2.43 19.54 -15.34
C TYR A 257 2.31 19.45 -13.80
N GLU A 258 1.84 20.52 -13.15
CA GLU A 258 1.62 20.52 -11.69
C GLU A 258 0.57 19.49 -11.28
N GLU A 259 -0.53 19.37 -12.03
CA GLU A 259 -1.55 18.35 -11.78
C GLU A 259 -1.01 16.95 -12.06
N TYR A 260 -0.40 16.75 -13.22
CA TYR A 260 0.20 15.46 -13.61
C TYR A 260 1.27 15.00 -12.65
N SER A 261 2.14 15.89 -12.17
CA SER A 261 3.17 15.57 -11.19
C SER A 261 2.57 15.15 -9.85
N LYS A 262 1.52 15.83 -9.37
CA LYS A 262 0.80 15.45 -8.15
C LYS A 262 0.15 14.07 -8.27
N GLU A 263 -0.38 13.74 -9.44
CA GLU A 263 -0.99 12.41 -9.70
C GLU A 263 0.05 11.30 -9.87
N ASN A 264 1.23 11.63 -10.40
CA ASN A 264 2.29 10.67 -10.74
C ASN A 264 3.52 10.74 -9.83
N ASP A 265 3.43 11.42 -8.69
CA ASP A 265 4.49 11.45 -7.66
C ASP A 265 4.52 10.11 -6.89
N LEU A 266 4.58 9.03 -7.66
CA LEU A 266 4.65 7.67 -7.15
C LEU A 266 6.06 7.39 -6.69
N VAL A 267 6.20 7.00 -5.42
CA VAL A 267 7.49 6.57 -4.90
C VAL A 267 7.86 5.22 -5.49
N PHE A 268 8.91 5.20 -6.28
CA PHE A 268 9.52 3.99 -6.82
C PHE A 268 11.01 4.24 -7.04
N ASN A 269 11.83 3.81 -6.09
CA ASN A 269 13.26 4.06 -6.07
C ASN A 269 14.01 2.87 -6.70
N ILE A 270 14.66 3.10 -7.83
CA ILE A 270 15.55 2.09 -8.43
C ILE A 270 16.91 2.21 -7.71
N PRO A 271 17.40 1.14 -7.06
CA PRO A 271 18.72 1.15 -6.44
C PRO A 271 19.83 1.49 -7.45
N GLU A 272 20.84 2.23 -7.01
CA GLU A 272 21.91 2.75 -7.87
C GLU A 272 22.74 1.65 -8.58
N ASP A 273 22.78 0.46 -7.99
CA ASP A 273 23.52 -0.71 -8.50
C ASP A 273 22.84 -1.41 -9.68
N ARG A 274 21.62 -0.99 -10.05
CA ARG A 274 20.84 -1.65 -11.11
C ARG A 274 20.00 -0.66 -11.93
N ARG A 275 19.66 -1.09 -13.17
CA ARG A 275 18.86 -0.27 -14.11
C ARG A 275 17.35 -0.43 -13.96
N SER A 276 16.90 -1.49 -13.30
CA SER A 276 15.48 -1.81 -13.10
C SER A 276 15.30 -2.74 -11.92
N VAL A 277 14.10 -2.76 -11.37
CA VAL A 277 13.68 -3.70 -10.32
C VAL A 277 12.87 -4.82 -10.97
N LYS A 278 13.26 -6.06 -10.69
CA LYS A 278 12.48 -7.24 -11.08
C LYS A 278 11.30 -7.40 -10.14
N ASN A 279 10.23 -8.01 -10.59
CA ASN A 279 9.10 -8.38 -9.73
C ASN A 279 9.28 -9.76 -9.07
N VAL A 280 10.46 -10.35 -9.13
CA VAL A 280 10.84 -11.58 -8.45
C VAL A 280 12.02 -11.29 -7.53
N PHE A 281 11.83 -11.58 -6.24
CA PHE A 281 12.80 -11.35 -5.17
C PHE A 281 13.24 -12.70 -4.61
N GLU A 282 14.53 -12.94 -4.55
CA GLU A 282 15.12 -14.18 -4.04
C GLU A 282 15.82 -13.88 -2.72
N PHE A 283 15.18 -14.25 -1.60
CA PHE A 283 15.72 -14.06 -0.26
C PHE A 283 15.50 -15.32 0.59
N ALA A 284 16.56 -15.80 1.20
CA ALA A 284 16.48 -16.87 2.19
C ALA A 284 15.76 -16.39 3.46
N LYS A 285 15.10 -17.31 4.16
CA LYS A 285 14.53 -17.01 5.48
C LYS A 285 15.64 -16.74 6.51
N ASP A 286 15.37 -15.79 7.40
CA ASP A 286 16.25 -15.55 8.54
C ASP A 286 16.27 -16.76 9.47
N ARG A 287 17.44 -17.05 10.08
CA ARG A 287 17.61 -18.24 10.93
C ARG A 287 17.11 -18.04 12.36
N ASN A 288 17.13 -16.80 12.85
CA ASN A 288 16.75 -16.43 14.22
C ASN A 288 15.45 -15.62 14.19
N ASN A 289 14.32 -16.31 14.16
CA ASN A 289 13.01 -15.68 14.06
C ASN A 289 12.34 -15.58 15.43
N ILE A 290 11.75 -14.43 15.72
CA ILE A 290 10.90 -14.18 16.88
C ILE A 290 9.51 -14.76 16.62
N HIS A 291 9.02 -14.63 15.38
CA HIS A 291 7.74 -15.14 14.93
C HIS A 291 7.92 -16.24 13.86
N PRO A 292 7.14 -17.32 13.88
CA PRO A 292 7.29 -18.44 12.93
C PRO A 292 7.16 -18.07 11.44
N THR A 293 6.31 -17.08 11.15
CA THR A 293 6.05 -16.59 9.78
C THR A 293 6.81 -15.30 9.46
N GLN A 294 7.76 -14.89 10.29
CA GLN A 294 8.55 -13.67 10.10
C GLN A 294 9.16 -13.60 8.69
N LYS A 295 8.99 -12.47 8.05
CA LYS A 295 9.58 -12.19 6.74
C LYS A 295 11.07 -11.85 6.89
N PRO A 296 11.92 -12.21 5.90
CA PRO A 296 13.35 -11.94 5.97
C PRO A 296 13.66 -10.44 5.98
N GLN A 297 14.56 -10.02 6.85
CA GLN A 297 14.99 -8.63 6.95
C GLN A 297 15.57 -8.10 5.62
N GLY A 298 16.29 -8.94 4.87
CA GLY A 298 16.84 -8.57 3.57
C GLY A 298 15.74 -8.18 2.56
N LEU A 299 14.67 -8.96 2.49
CA LEU A 299 13.51 -8.69 1.62
C LEU A 299 12.79 -7.39 2.06
N LEU A 300 12.47 -7.28 3.36
CA LEU A 300 11.74 -6.14 3.89
C LEU A 300 12.50 -4.83 3.68
N LYS A 301 13.81 -4.79 3.92
CA LYS A 301 14.68 -3.63 3.63
C LYS A 301 14.67 -3.25 2.15
N GLU A 302 14.73 -4.24 1.27
CA GLU A 302 14.69 -4.00 -0.17
C GLU A 302 13.35 -3.39 -0.59
N LEU A 303 12.23 -3.94 -0.14
CA LEU A 303 10.90 -3.41 -0.43
C LEU A 303 10.72 -1.99 0.16
N THR A 304 11.15 -1.78 1.39
CA THR A 304 11.12 -0.47 2.03
C THR A 304 11.89 0.59 1.25
N ARG A 305 13.10 0.26 0.75
CA ARG A 305 13.91 1.19 -0.08
C ARG A 305 13.21 1.54 -1.39
N ILE A 306 12.66 0.54 -2.07
CA ILE A 306 12.04 0.72 -3.39
C ILE A 306 10.73 1.52 -3.28
N PHE A 307 9.90 1.22 -2.29
CA PHE A 307 8.52 1.68 -2.23
C PHE A 307 8.24 2.78 -1.21
N SER A 308 9.28 3.33 -0.56
CA SER A 308 9.16 4.48 0.34
C SER A 308 10.39 5.38 0.29
N ASN A 309 10.27 6.63 0.76
CA ASN A 309 11.38 7.55 0.94
C ASN A 309 11.82 7.58 2.41
N LYS A 310 13.01 8.16 2.67
CA LYS A 310 13.43 8.44 4.05
C LYS A 310 12.41 9.34 4.75
N GLU A 311 12.24 9.15 6.04
CA GLU A 311 11.29 9.86 6.92
C GLU A 311 9.80 9.55 6.62
N ASP A 312 9.45 8.78 5.57
CA ASP A 312 8.07 8.34 5.36
C ASP A 312 7.58 7.48 6.54
N LEU A 313 6.30 7.62 6.87
CA LEU A 313 5.62 6.75 7.83
C LEU A 313 5.08 5.51 7.12
N VAL A 314 5.71 4.37 7.37
CA VAL A 314 5.29 3.06 6.84
C VAL A 314 4.46 2.34 7.89
N MET A 315 3.30 1.83 7.50
CA MET A 315 2.42 1.08 8.40
C MET A 315 2.44 -0.41 8.08
N ASP A 316 2.52 -1.22 9.15
CA ASP A 316 2.20 -2.64 9.14
C ASP A 316 1.07 -2.90 10.13
N PHE A 317 -0.15 -3.14 9.64
CA PHE A 317 -1.33 -3.27 10.50
C PHE A 317 -1.54 -4.67 11.08
N THR A 318 -0.63 -5.62 10.78
CA THR A 318 -0.59 -6.99 11.32
C THR A 318 0.86 -7.38 11.62
N CYS A 319 1.56 -6.52 12.40
CA CYS A 319 3.01 -6.49 12.43
C CYS A 319 3.70 -7.67 13.14
N GLY A 320 2.97 -8.50 13.88
CA GLY A 320 3.51 -9.69 14.55
C GLY A 320 4.76 -9.37 15.39
N SER A 321 5.90 -9.87 14.95
CA SER A 321 7.20 -9.62 15.60
C SER A 321 7.78 -8.23 15.35
N GLY A 322 7.15 -7.37 14.55
CA GLY A 322 7.67 -6.06 14.18
C GLY A 322 8.83 -6.08 13.18
N SER A 323 8.95 -7.15 12.39
CA SER A 323 10.06 -7.31 11.43
C SER A 323 10.10 -6.21 10.36
N GLU A 324 8.95 -5.75 9.86
CA GLU A 324 8.86 -4.61 8.96
C GLU A 324 9.32 -3.31 9.64
N GLY A 325 8.95 -3.12 10.91
CA GLY A 325 9.41 -1.97 11.69
C GLY A 325 10.93 -1.89 11.82
N MET A 326 11.58 -3.03 12.04
CA MET A 326 13.05 -3.09 12.09
C MET A 326 13.68 -2.74 10.73
N ALA A 327 13.09 -3.18 9.64
CA ALA A 327 13.51 -2.81 8.30
C ALA A 327 13.33 -1.31 8.06
N CYS A 328 12.16 -0.75 8.38
CA CYS A 328 11.86 0.68 8.27
C CYS A 328 12.88 1.55 9.01
N ILE A 329 13.14 1.28 10.28
CA ILE A 329 14.09 2.05 11.09
C ILE A 329 15.51 1.95 10.51
N SER A 330 15.95 0.75 10.13
CA SER A 330 17.30 0.57 9.57
C SER A 330 17.50 1.33 8.25
N GLU A 331 16.42 1.59 7.52
CA GLU A 331 16.44 2.32 6.25
C GLU A 331 16.08 3.82 6.40
N GLY A 332 15.92 4.31 7.63
CA GLY A 332 15.63 5.71 7.94
C GLY A 332 14.17 6.12 7.68
N ARG A 333 13.23 5.20 7.82
CA ARG A 333 11.79 5.45 7.78
C ARG A 333 11.23 5.47 9.20
N ARG A 334 10.04 6.04 9.35
CA ARG A 334 9.24 5.90 10.56
C ARG A 334 8.31 4.71 10.41
N PHE A 335 7.93 4.11 11.52
CA PHE A 335 7.11 2.90 11.54
C PHE A 335 5.89 3.04 12.45
N LEU A 336 4.76 2.49 11.99
CA LEU A 336 3.53 2.31 12.75
C LEU A 336 3.08 0.85 12.64
N GLY A 337 3.24 0.08 13.72
CA GLY A 337 2.79 -1.30 13.83
C GLY A 337 1.48 -1.41 14.60
N ILE A 338 0.62 -2.35 14.20
CA ILE A 338 -0.56 -2.75 14.97
C ILE A 338 -0.48 -4.26 15.18
N GLU A 339 -0.60 -4.70 16.43
CA GLU A 339 -0.56 -6.11 16.79
C GLU A 339 -1.66 -6.42 17.83
N LYS A 340 -2.48 -7.44 17.54
CA LYS A 340 -3.58 -7.83 18.40
C LYS A 340 -3.14 -8.73 19.56
N ASP A 341 -2.18 -9.61 19.30
CA ASP A 341 -1.61 -10.52 20.30
C ASP A 341 -0.64 -9.76 21.22
N GLU A 342 -0.93 -9.78 22.51
CA GLU A 342 -0.15 -9.02 23.48
C GLU A 342 1.28 -9.57 23.65
N GLU A 343 1.50 -10.87 23.51
CA GLU A 343 2.83 -11.47 23.61
C GLU A 343 3.72 -11.05 22.44
N TYR A 344 3.18 -11.03 21.21
CA TYR A 344 3.93 -10.54 20.03
C TYR A 344 4.14 -9.04 20.06
N PHE A 345 3.15 -8.28 20.55
CA PHE A 345 3.30 -6.84 20.75
C PHE A 345 4.48 -6.51 21.67
N GLU A 346 4.58 -7.17 22.85
CA GLU A 346 5.72 -6.96 23.77
C GLU A 346 7.05 -7.38 23.14
N LYS A 347 7.10 -8.54 22.50
CA LYS A 347 8.31 -9.03 21.84
C LYS A 347 8.81 -8.11 20.74
N ALA A 348 7.90 -7.52 19.96
CA ALA A 348 8.25 -6.57 18.91
C ALA A 348 8.90 -5.31 19.48
N TRP A 349 8.36 -4.78 20.59
CA TRP A 349 8.94 -3.64 21.28
C TRP A 349 10.29 -3.97 21.92
N GLU A 350 10.39 -5.09 22.63
CA GLU A 350 11.63 -5.56 23.23
C GLU A 350 12.73 -5.75 22.17
N TRP A 351 12.38 -6.32 21.02
CA TRP A 351 13.33 -6.46 19.91
C TRP A 351 13.82 -5.10 19.41
N TYR A 352 12.89 -4.16 19.18
CA TYR A 352 13.24 -2.81 18.77
C TYR A 352 14.21 -2.15 19.77
N ILE A 353 13.88 -2.13 21.05
CA ILE A 353 14.69 -1.55 22.12
C ILE A 353 16.09 -2.22 22.19
N SER A 354 16.15 -3.54 22.05
CA SER A 354 17.43 -4.29 22.12
C SER A 354 18.42 -3.88 21.04
N GLN A 355 17.93 -3.48 19.88
CA GLN A 355 18.78 -3.10 18.74
C GLN A 355 19.08 -1.59 18.69
N ASN A 356 18.20 -0.76 19.18
CA ASN A 356 18.27 0.69 18.98
C ASN A 356 18.62 1.47 20.25
N LYS A 357 18.65 0.83 21.46
CA LYS A 357 18.94 1.45 22.76
C LYS A 357 18.43 2.90 22.84
N PRO A 358 17.13 3.15 22.76
CA PRO A 358 16.60 4.49 22.93
C PRO A 358 17.01 4.97 24.33
N PHE A 359 17.41 6.24 24.46
CA PHE A 359 17.60 6.89 25.74
C PHE A 359 16.23 6.96 26.41
N VAL A 360 15.91 5.98 27.23
CA VAL A 360 14.69 5.98 28.03
C VAL A 360 14.91 7.02 29.14
N PHE A 361 14.35 8.20 28.98
CA PHE A 361 14.07 9.04 30.14
C PHE A 361 13.05 8.30 30.99
N GLY A 362 13.53 7.66 32.06
CA GLY A 362 12.66 6.99 33.01
C GLY A 362 11.66 7.96 33.60
N ARG A 363 10.39 7.83 33.26
CA ARG A 363 9.31 8.22 34.17
C ARG A 363 9.04 7.00 35.05
N ASN A 364 9.69 6.95 36.19
CA ASN A 364 9.23 6.14 37.31
C ASN A 364 7.92 6.78 37.77
N SER A 365 6.85 6.01 37.72
CA SER A 365 5.58 6.28 38.41
C SER A 365 5.70 5.92 39.87
#